data_ff0ed8d50d933aa814cfe30a4efd8373
#
_entry.id   ff0ed8d50d933aa814cfe30a4efd8373
#
_cell.length_a   1.000
_cell.length_b   1.000
_cell.length_c   1.000
_cell.angle_alpha   90.00
_cell.angle_beta   90.00
_cell.angle_gamma   90.00
#
_symmetry.space_group_name_H-M   'P 1'
#
loop_
_entity.id
_entity.type
_entity.pdbx_description
1 polymer ?
#
loop_
_entity_poly.entity_id
_entity_poly.type
_entity_poly.pdbx_seq_one_letter_code
_entity_poly.pdbx_strand_id
1 'polypeptide(L)'
;MPEWVYEAGIGEARAALIEDDRIVDAAIELPNTLRLGTVAKAQLVELTAGGMGRLSIAGDDAVIPRIPKGVTKGAALTIEIVREAIPEPGRPKPPRAVATTGPEREGPDLLARLHATGLPVRTLRAHEPDALEAAGWSELLEEAIDGAIAFPLGALRMSPTPAMTLFDVDGPPPLEPLGVAAATAVARAIRRFGLGGSIGIDFPTLEGKGPRQAVADALDAALPPPFERTAVNGFGFLQIVRPRPRASLPELLRADPAGAAARALLRRLEREPPGSPLHHRLPGPVHARLASRPDWLAELARRTGVTHVFDPL
;
A
#
# COMPACT_ATOMS: atom_id res chain seq x y z
N MET A 1 -12.62 15.35 -13.81
CA MET A 1 -13.19 15.12 -12.46
C MET A 1 -12.55 13.86 -11.89
N PRO A 2 -12.22 13.82 -10.60
CA PRO A 2 -11.61 12.65 -10.01
C PRO A 2 -12.55 11.43 -10.08
N GLU A 3 -12.01 10.29 -10.51
CA GLU A 3 -12.71 9.01 -10.63
C GLU A 3 -11.81 7.88 -10.13
N TRP A 4 -12.36 6.96 -9.35
CA TRP A 4 -11.69 5.71 -9.03
C TRP A 4 -11.82 4.73 -10.20
N VAL A 5 -10.71 4.21 -10.68
CA VAL A 5 -10.66 3.08 -11.61
C VAL A 5 -10.23 1.84 -10.82
N TYR A 6 -11.08 0.83 -10.79
CA TYR A 6 -10.89 -0.42 -10.06
C TYR A 6 -10.78 -1.60 -11.02
N GLU A 7 -9.91 -2.55 -10.72
CA GLU A 7 -9.77 -3.81 -11.44
C GLU A 7 -9.62 -4.99 -10.46
N ALA A 8 -10.46 -6.02 -10.67
CA ALA A 8 -10.29 -7.32 -10.04
C ALA A 8 -9.37 -8.20 -10.90
N GLY A 9 -8.06 -8.08 -10.69
CA GLY A 9 -7.03 -8.84 -11.40
C GLY A 9 -6.83 -10.25 -10.87
N ILE A 10 -5.94 -11.01 -11.53
CA ILE A 10 -5.53 -12.34 -11.06
C ILE A 10 -4.53 -12.17 -9.93
N GLY A 11 -4.88 -12.67 -8.74
CA GLY A 11 -4.03 -12.63 -7.55
C GLY A 11 -3.96 -11.28 -6.82
N GLU A 12 -4.68 -10.26 -7.28
CA GLU A 12 -4.85 -8.98 -6.60
C GLU A 12 -6.08 -8.22 -7.11
N ALA A 13 -6.60 -7.31 -6.30
CA ALA A 13 -7.41 -6.20 -6.78
C ALA A 13 -6.55 -4.93 -6.74
N ARG A 14 -6.67 -4.06 -7.77
CA ARG A 14 -5.96 -2.78 -7.82
C ARG A 14 -6.92 -1.65 -8.13
N ALA A 15 -6.60 -0.46 -7.64
CA ALA A 15 -7.35 0.73 -7.96
C ALA A 15 -6.46 1.98 -7.92
N ALA A 16 -6.82 2.97 -8.73
CA ALA A 16 -6.26 4.30 -8.64
C ALA A 16 -7.34 5.37 -8.76
N LEU A 17 -7.19 6.44 -8.00
CA LEU A 17 -7.92 7.68 -8.20
C LEU A 17 -7.19 8.48 -9.27
N ILE A 18 -7.86 8.69 -10.39
CA ILE A 18 -7.31 9.43 -11.53
C ILE A 18 -7.93 10.82 -11.55
N GLU A 19 -7.08 11.83 -11.62
CA GLU A 19 -7.45 13.24 -11.78
C GLU A 19 -6.50 13.86 -12.81
N ASP A 20 -7.07 14.52 -13.83
CA ASP A 20 -6.31 15.13 -14.94
C ASP A 20 -5.26 14.17 -15.54
N ASP A 21 -5.70 12.95 -15.86
CA ASP A 21 -4.92 11.83 -16.42
C ASP A 21 -3.73 11.37 -15.55
N ARG A 22 -3.75 11.66 -14.25
CA ARG A 22 -2.69 11.29 -13.31
C ARG A 22 -3.23 10.55 -12.11
N ILE A 23 -2.46 9.59 -11.63
CA ILE A 23 -2.78 8.88 -10.39
C ILE A 23 -2.47 9.79 -9.19
N VAL A 24 -3.50 10.13 -8.41
CA VAL A 24 -3.39 10.93 -7.18
C VAL A 24 -3.54 10.11 -5.91
N ASP A 25 -4.08 8.89 -6.01
CA ASP A 25 -4.20 7.92 -4.92
C ASP A 25 -4.21 6.51 -5.52
N ALA A 26 -3.66 5.51 -4.84
CA ALA A 26 -3.64 4.15 -5.35
C ALA A 26 -3.69 3.11 -4.23
N ALA A 27 -4.25 1.95 -4.53
CA ALA A 27 -4.34 0.85 -3.61
C ALA A 27 -4.22 -0.50 -4.32
N ILE A 28 -3.59 -1.46 -3.63
CA ILE A 28 -3.60 -2.88 -3.96
C ILE A 28 -4.20 -3.64 -2.78
N GLU A 29 -5.08 -4.58 -3.04
CA GLU A 29 -5.57 -5.56 -2.08
C GLU A 29 -5.18 -6.96 -2.55
N LEU A 30 -4.49 -7.68 -1.68
CA LEU A 30 -4.15 -9.08 -1.92
C LEU A 30 -5.26 -9.98 -1.37
N PRO A 31 -5.54 -11.13 -2.04
CA PRO A 31 -6.56 -12.06 -1.57
C PRO A 31 -6.17 -12.70 -0.23
N ASN A 32 -7.18 -13.21 0.48
CA ASN A 32 -7.02 -13.97 1.73
C ASN A 32 -6.31 -13.20 2.86
N THR A 33 -6.54 -11.89 2.97
CA THR A 33 -6.04 -11.07 4.06
C THR A 33 -7.16 -10.80 5.08
N LEU A 34 -6.81 -10.77 6.37
CA LEU A 34 -7.71 -10.29 7.42
C LEU A 34 -7.87 -8.78 7.29
N ARG A 35 -9.03 -8.36 6.75
CA ARG A 35 -9.32 -6.96 6.45
C ARG A 35 -9.63 -6.14 7.70
N LEU A 36 -9.27 -4.89 7.68
CA LEU A 36 -9.69 -3.90 8.67
C LEU A 36 -11.22 -3.87 8.80
N GLY A 37 -11.73 -3.89 10.06
CA GLY A 37 -13.16 -3.90 10.33
C GLY A 37 -13.80 -5.30 10.33
N THR A 38 -13.03 -6.36 10.03
CA THR A 38 -13.50 -7.75 10.22
C THR A 38 -13.80 -7.99 11.68
N VAL A 39 -15.00 -8.46 11.98
CA VAL A 39 -15.41 -8.94 13.30
C VAL A 39 -15.59 -10.45 13.24
N ALA A 40 -14.82 -11.18 14.04
CA ALA A 40 -14.80 -12.64 14.02
C ALA A 40 -14.58 -13.23 15.41
N LYS A 41 -14.90 -14.53 15.56
CA LYS A 41 -14.46 -15.30 16.71
C LYS A 41 -12.99 -15.66 16.58
N ALA A 42 -12.27 -15.46 17.68
CA ALA A 42 -10.86 -15.78 17.80
C ALA A 42 -10.61 -16.59 19.06
N GLN A 43 -9.59 -17.43 19.05
CA GLN A 43 -9.12 -18.14 20.24
C GLN A 43 -7.82 -17.50 20.75
N LEU A 44 -7.74 -17.20 22.04
CA LEU A 44 -6.50 -16.76 22.66
C LEU A 44 -5.53 -17.93 22.82
N VAL A 45 -4.52 -17.99 21.97
CA VAL A 45 -3.56 -19.12 21.95
C VAL A 45 -2.34 -18.90 22.83
N GLU A 46 -1.99 -17.63 23.10
CA GLU A 46 -0.82 -17.30 23.91
C GLU A 46 -0.98 -15.95 24.62
N LEU A 47 -0.45 -15.89 25.83
CA LEU A 47 -0.26 -14.66 26.60
C LEU A 47 1.21 -14.26 26.52
N THR A 48 1.47 -13.07 25.99
CA THR A 48 2.84 -12.54 25.92
C THR A 48 3.15 -11.65 27.09
N ALA A 49 4.45 -11.45 27.39
CA ALA A 49 4.87 -10.49 28.41
C ALA A 49 4.30 -9.09 28.10
N GLY A 50 3.76 -8.41 29.13
CA GLY A 50 3.14 -7.09 28.99
C GLY A 50 1.64 -7.09 28.72
N GLY A 51 0.95 -8.26 28.84
CA GLY A 51 -0.53 -8.35 28.76
C GLY A 51 -1.08 -8.33 27.34
N MET A 52 -0.24 -8.52 26.34
CA MET A 52 -0.65 -8.78 24.97
C MET A 52 -0.97 -10.25 24.76
N GLY A 53 -1.86 -10.56 23.81
CA GLY A 53 -2.17 -11.93 23.43
C GLY A 53 -1.97 -12.17 21.92
N ARG A 54 -1.63 -13.44 21.61
CA ARG A 54 -1.72 -13.96 20.25
C ARG A 54 -3.06 -14.69 20.09
N LEU A 55 -3.74 -14.36 19.01
CA LEU A 55 -5.04 -14.90 18.66
C LEU A 55 -4.89 -15.78 17.41
N SER A 56 -5.71 -16.86 17.36
CA SER A 56 -5.94 -17.61 16.13
C SER A 56 -7.36 -17.33 15.63
N ILE A 57 -7.48 -16.97 14.35
CA ILE A 57 -8.73 -16.62 13.67
C ILE A 57 -8.82 -17.45 12.39
N ALA A 58 -9.60 -18.54 12.40
CA ALA A 58 -9.75 -19.44 11.24
C ALA A 58 -8.42 -19.94 10.62
N GLY A 59 -7.36 -20.05 11.44
CA GLY A 59 -6.02 -20.47 10.99
C GLY A 59 -5.02 -19.33 10.78
N ASP A 60 -5.49 -18.09 10.74
CA ASP A 60 -4.63 -16.90 10.70
C ASP A 60 -4.28 -16.43 12.11
N ASP A 61 -3.11 -15.79 12.25
CA ASP A 61 -2.64 -15.20 13.50
C ASP A 61 -2.95 -13.71 13.55
N ALA A 62 -3.36 -13.23 14.74
CA ALA A 62 -3.48 -11.81 15.04
C ALA A 62 -2.97 -11.50 16.45
N VAL A 63 -2.75 -10.23 16.77
CA VAL A 63 -2.36 -9.79 18.11
C VAL A 63 -3.42 -8.89 18.74
N ILE A 64 -3.67 -9.09 20.02
CA ILE A 64 -4.50 -8.20 20.85
C ILE A 64 -3.64 -7.52 21.90
N PRO A 65 -3.50 -6.17 21.85
CA PRO A 65 -2.62 -5.45 22.78
C PRO A 65 -3.12 -5.45 24.23
N ARG A 66 -4.42 -5.56 24.42
CA ARG A 66 -5.05 -5.59 25.74
C ARG A 66 -6.10 -6.69 25.79
N ILE A 67 -5.86 -7.68 26.61
CA ILE A 67 -6.77 -8.80 26.83
C ILE A 67 -7.84 -8.35 27.83
N PRO A 68 -9.14 -8.60 27.57
CA PRO A 68 -10.21 -8.33 28.54
C PRO A 68 -10.00 -9.09 29.86
N LYS A 69 -10.44 -8.51 30.96
CA LYS A 69 -10.37 -9.16 32.28
C LYS A 69 -11.13 -10.49 32.27
N GLY A 70 -10.53 -11.52 32.85
CA GLY A 70 -11.13 -12.85 32.95
C GLY A 70 -10.93 -13.75 31.72
N VAL A 71 -10.37 -13.24 30.64
CA VAL A 71 -10.03 -14.05 29.45
C VAL A 71 -8.66 -14.70 29.67
N THR A 72 -8.63 -16.04 29.58
CA THR A 72 -7.43 -16.86 29.79
C THR A 72 -7.03 -17.58 28.49
N LYS A 73 -5.83 -18.15 28.46
CA LYS A 73 -5.37 -18.97 27.33
C LYS A 73 -6.39 -20.09 27.03
N GLY A 74 -6.71 -20.28 25.76
CA GLY A 74 -7.73 -21.20 25.25
C GLY A 74 -9.14 -20.63 25.16
N ALA A 75 -9.41 -19.47 25.78
CA ALA A 75 -10.72 -18.85 25.71
C ALA A 75 -11.04 -18.29 24.31
N ALA A 76 -12.30 -18.43 23.92
CA ALA A 76 -12.85 -17.78 22.73
C ALA A 76 -13.31 -16.36 23.07
N LEU A 77 -13.10 -15.44 22.15
CA LEU A 77 -13.59 -14.06 22.25
C LEU A 77 -13.93 -13.53 20.85
N THR A 78 -14.86 -12.56 20.81
CA THR A 78 -15.15 -11.83 19.57
C THR A 78 -14.21 -10.64 19.48
N ILE A 79 -13.61 -10.46 18.31
CA ILE A 79 -12.63 -9.39 18.06
C ILE A 79 -12.99 -8.60 16.81
N GLU A 80 -12.46 -7.39 16.73
CA GLU A 80 -12.46 -6.58 15.53
C GLU A 80 -11.02 -6.29 15.10
N ILE A 81 -10.71 -6.48 13.82
CA ILE A 81 -9.41 -6.12 13.23
C ILE A 81 -9.34 -4.60 13.08
N VAL A 82 -8.40 -3.98 13.77
CA VAL A 82 -8.17 -2.52 13.75
C VAL A 82 -6.89 -2.11 13.01
N ARG A 83 -6.10 -3.06 12.58
CA ARG A 83 -4.97 -2.90 11.65
C ARG A 83 -4.74 -4.21 10.92
N GLU A 84 -4.56 -4.16 9.62
CA GLU A 84 -4.18 -5.29 8.79
C GLU A 84 -2.71 -5.71 9.03
N ALA A 85 -2.30 -6.84 8.47
CA ALA A 85 -0.90 -7.25 8.48
C ALA A 85 -0.04 -6.23 7.72
N ILE A 86 1.16 -5.96 8.24
CA ILE A 86 2.12 -5.08 7.56
C ILE A 86 3.42 -5.87 7.38
N PRO A 87 3.82 -6.14 6.13
CA PRO A 87 4.98 -6.96 5.81
C PRO A 87 6.29 -6.14 5.92
N GLU A 88 6.64 -5.75 7.14
CA GLU A 88 7.93 -5.06 7.37
C GLU A 88 9.11 -6.03 7.22
N PRO A 89 10.18 -5.63 6.54
CA PRO A 89 11.38 -6.45 6.40
C PRO A 89 11.97 -6.86 7.76
N GLY A 90 12.25 -8.15 7.93
CA GLY A 90 12.85 -8.69 9.15
C GLY A 90 11.92 -8.83 10.35
N ARG A 91 10.83 -8.06 10.43
CA ARG A 91 9.85 -8.12 11.53
C ARG A 91 8.43 -7.80 11.05
N PRO A 92 7.78 -8.69 10.32
CA PRO A 92 6.40 -8.47 9.87
C PRO A 92 5.48 -8.27 11.08
N LYS A 93 4.57 -7.31 10.97
CA LYS A 93 3.57 -7.03 11.99
C LYS A 93 2.30 -7.82 11.67
N PRO A 94 1.87 -8.75 12.54
CA PRO A 94 0.60 -9.42 12.36
C PRO A 94 -0.58 -8.45 12.45
N PRO A 95 -1.77 -8.82 11.97
CA PRO A 95 -2.99 -8.05 12.18
C PRO A 95 -3.18 -7.71 13.67
N ARG A 96 -3.70 -6.52 13.93
CA ARG A 96 -4.00 -6.08 15.30
C ARG A 96 -5.50 -6.07 15.52
N ALA A 97 -5.94 -6.70 16.59
CA ALA A 97 -7.33 -6.80 16.97
C ALA A 97 -7.61 -6.09 18.29
N VAL A 98 -8.88 -5.78 18.51
CA VAL A 98 -9.46 -5.38 19.80
C VAL A 98 -10.65 -6.27 20.11
N ALA A 99 -10.94 -6.50 21.39
CA ALA A 99 -12.16 -7.23 21.78
C ALA A 99 -13.39 -6.37 21.50
N THR A 100 -14.45 -7.00 21.02
CA THR A 100 -15.73 -6.36 20.70
C THR A 100 -16.90 -7.26 21.07
N THR A 101 -18.11 -6.70 21.15
CA THR A 101 -19.37 -7.42 21.29
C THR A 101 -20.24 -7.32 20.04
N GLY A 102 -19.70 -6.73 18.96
CA GLY A 102 -20.41 -6.58 17.69
C GLY A 102 -20.69 -7.91 16.99
N PRO A 103 -21.65 -7.95 16.06
CA PRO A 103 -21.95 -9.13 15.27
C PRO A 103 -20.77 -9.45 14.31
N GLU A 104 -20.59 -10.73 14.02
CA GLU A 104 -19.60 -11.20 13.06
C GLU A 104 -19.88 -10.59 11.68
N ARG A 105 -18.83 -10.09 11.02
CA ARG A 105 -18.87 -9.53 9.66
C ARG A 105 -17.50 -9.56 9.03
N GLU A 106 -17.45 -9.63 7.72
CA GLU A 106 -16.21 -9.35 6.99
C GLU A 106 -15.94 -7.85 6.94
N GLY A 107 -14.66 -7.48 6.98
CA GLY A 107 -14.22 -6.12 6.70
C GLY A 107 -14.43 -5.76 5.22
N PRO A 108 -14.68 -4.48 4.90
CA PRO A 108 -14.91 -4.05 3.53
C PRO A 108 -13.69 -4.36 2.64
N ASP A 109 -13.95 -4.96 1.47
CA ASP A 109 -12.95 -5.14 0.42
C ASP A 109 -12.58 -3.80 -0.23
N LEU A 110 -11.61 -3.84 -1.16
CA LEU A 110 -11.15 -2.64 -1.84
C LEU A 110 -12.33 -1.92 -2.54
N LEU A 111 -13.17 -2.63 -3.27
CA LEU A 111 -14.29 -2.04 -4.01
C LEU A 111 -15.28 -1.33 -3.08
N ALA A 112 -15.66 -1.99 -1.99
CA ALA A 112 -16.55 -1.40 -0.98
C ALA A 112 -15.95 -0.13 -0.33
N ARG A 113 -14.63 -0.12 -0.08
CA ARG A 113 -13.91 1.06 0.43
C ARG A 113 -13.91 2.22 -0.56
N LEU A 114 -13.76 1.93 -1.86
CA LEU A 114 -13.80 2.96 -2.91
C LEU A 114 -15.19 3.59 -2.99
N HIS A 115 -16.24 2.78 -2.99
CA HIS A 115 -17.63 3.30 -2.97
C HIS A 115 -17.91 4.16 -1.73
N ALA A 116 -17.33 3.81 -0.58
CA ALA A 116 -17.47 4.60 0.65
C ALA A 116 -16.81 5.99 0.58
N THR A 117 -15.95 6.27 -0.41
CA THR A 117 -15.38 7.63 -0.62
C THR A 117 -16.39 8.63 -1.18
N GLY A 118 -17.51 8.15 -1.75
CA GLY A 118 -18.51 8.98 -2.42
C GLY A 118 -18.10 9.47 -3.81
N LEU A 119 -16.91 9.12 -4.28
CA LEU A 119 -16.47 9.43 -5.65
C LEU A 119 -16.96 8.38 -6.64
N PRO A 120 -17.10 8.74 -7.94
CA PRO A 120 -17.39 7.76 -8.98
C PRO A 120 -16.37 6.62 -8.98
N VAL A 121 -16.86 5.38 -9.19
CA VAL A 121 -16.00 4.18 -9.28
C VAL A 121 -16.32 3.46 -10.58
N ARG A 122 -15.35 3.38 -11.49
CA ARG A 122 -15.42 2.63 -12.72
C ARG A 122 -14.68 1.31 -12.60
N THR A 123 -15.34 0.21 -12.88
CA THR A 123 -14.69 -1.11 -12.96
C THR A 123 -14.09 -1.31 -14.34
N LEU A 124 -12.79 -1.51 -14.38
CA LEU A 124 -12.03 -1.81 -15.60
C LEU A 124 -12.08 -3.31 -15.88
N ARG A 125 -12.36 -3.68 -17.13
CA ARG A 125 -12.40 -5.06 -17.60
C ARG A 125 -11.16 -5.37 -18.45
N ALA A 126 -10.73 -6.63 -18.48
CA ALA A 126 -9.54 -7.05 -19.21
C ALA A 126 -9.56 -6.77 -20.73
N HIS A 127 -10.75 -6.76 -21.34
CA HIS A 127 -10.91 -6.45 -22.78
C HIS A 127 -10.93 -4.94 -23.10
N GLU A 128 -10.92 -4.08 -22.06
CA GLU A 128 -10.84 -2.63 -22.24
C GLU A 128 -9.36 -2.19 -22.23
N PRO A 129 -9.04 -1.05 -22.90
CA PRO A 129 -7.72 -0.44 -22.73
C PRO A 129 -7.40 -0.21 -21.25
N ASP A 130 -6.17 -0.52 -20.84
CA ASP A 130 -5.77 -0.38 -19.44
C ASP A 130 -5.64 1.11 -19.04
N ALA A 131 -6.74 1.67 -18.52
CA ALA A 131 -6.77 3.05 -18.09
C ALA A 131 -5.86 3.34 -16.88
N LEU A 132 -5.55 2.32 -16.06
CA LEU A 132 -4.59 2.46 -14.96
C LEU A 132 -3.17 2.59 -15.52
N GLU A 133 -2.82 1.76 -16.50
CA GLU A 133 -1.53 1.83 -17.17
C GLU A 133 -1.38 3.15 -17.94
N ALA A 134 -2.42 3.58 -18.64
CA ALA A 134 -2.42 4.87 -19.34
C ALA A 134 -2.24 6.09 -18.40
N ALA A 135 -2.63 5.96 -17.14
CA ALA A 135 -2.44 6.98 -16.11
C ALA A 135 -1.09 6.86 -15.36
N GLY A 136 -0.20 5.92 -15.73
CA GLY A 136 1.13 5.74 -15.15
C GLY A 136 1.19 4.72 -14.00
N TRP A 137 0.45 3.60 -14.09
CA TRP A 137 0.47 2.58 -13.04
C TRP A 137 1.83 1.90 -12.88
N SER A 138 2.49 1.52 -13.97
CA SER A 138 3.83 0.90 -13.91
C SER A 138 4.87 1.85 -13.34
N GLU A 139 4.87 3.10 -13.75
CA GLU A 139 5.75 4.15 -13.24
C GLU A 139 5.52 4.39 -11.73
N LEU A 140 4.25 4.38 -11.29
CA LEU A 140 3.90 4.47 -9.87
C LEU A 140 4.51 3.32 -9.06
N LEU A 141 4.45 2.09 -9.57
CA LEU A 141 5.02 0.92 -8.89
C LEU A 141 6.56 0.96 -8.87
N GLU A 142 7.21 1.41 -9.94
CA GLU A 142 8.65 1.63 -10.02
C GLU A 142 9.09 2.67 -8.98
N GLU A 143 8.46 3.85 -8.94
CA GLU A 143 8.73 4.87 -7.92
C GLU A 143 8.55 4.31 -6.49
N ALA A 144 7.53 3.47 -6.24
CA ALA A 144 7.30 2.86 -4.94
C ALA A 144 8.39 1.85 -4.55
N ILE A 145 8.97 1.13 -5.53
CA ILE A 145 10.04 0.16 -5.31
C ILE A 145 11.38 0.88 -5.14
N ASP A 146 11.73 1.77 -6.04
CA ASP A 146 13.05 2.41 -6.10
C ASP A 146 13.18 3.57 -5.10
N GLY A 147 12.06 4.23 -4.82
CA GLY A 147 12.00 5.39 -3.93
C GLY A 147 12.50 6.68 -4.57
N ALA A 148 12.79 6.69 -5.87
CA ALA A 148 13.21 7.88 -6.60
C ALA A 148 11.98 8.57 -7.23
N ILE A 149 11.68 9.79 -6.81
CA ILE A 149 10.48 10.53 -7.23
C ILE A 149 10.91 11.89 -7.75
N ALA A 150 10.76 12.11 -9.05
CA ALA A 150 11.08 13.39 -9.67
C ALA A 150 9.94 14.41 -9.46
N PHE A 151 10.31 15.69 -9.29
CA PHE A 151 9.38 16.81 -9.30
C PHE A 151 10.03 18.03 -10.00
N PRO A 152 9.27 19.06 -10.40
CA PRO A 152 9.78 20.10 -11.31
C PRO A 152 11.07 20.82 -10.90
N LEU A 153 11.38 20.91 -9.60
CA LEU A 153 12.55 21.64 -9.09
C LEU A 153 13.62 20.69 -8.50
N GLY A 154 13.40 19.38 -8.49
CA GLY A 154 14.35 18.45 -7.89
C GLY A 154 13.87 17.00 -7.87
N ALA A 155 14.36 16.23 -6.91
CA ALA A 155 13.98 14.85 -6.70
C ALA A 155 13.82 14.55 -5.21
N LEU A 156 12.98 13.56 -4.91
CA LEU A 156 12.88 12.94 -3.58
C LEU A 156 13.51 11.56 -3.63
N ARG A 157 14.22 11.22 -2.57
CA ARG A 157 14.65 9.85 -2.30
C ARG A 157 13.90 9.31 -1.09
N MET A 158 12.99 8.37 -1.33
CA MET A 158 12.23 7.70 -0.27
C MET A 158 12.94 6.45 0.22
N SER A 159 13.24 6.39 1.50
CA SER A 159 13.95 5.30 2.17
C SER A 159 13.16 4.78 3.37
N PRO A 160 12.51 3.59 3.27
CA PRO A 160 11.92 2.94 4.43
C PRO A 160 13.02 2.48 5.39
N THR A 161 12.86 2.81 6.67
CA THR A 161 13.71 2.32 7.77
C THR A 161 12.85 1.58 8.80
N PRO A 162 13.45 0.83 9.74
CA PRO A 162 12.67 0.19 10.81
C PRO A 162 11.89 1.17 11.70
N ALA A 163 12.31 2.44 11.77
CA ALA A 163 11.69 3.45 12.63
C ALA A 163 10.67 4.32 11.90
N MET A 164 10.94 4.68 10.65
CA MET A 164 10.11 5.60 9.86
C MET A 164 10.42 5.50 8.36
N THR A 165 9.55 6.03 7.53
CA THR A 165 9.88 6.31 6.13
C THR A 165 10.56 7.69 6.06
N LEU A 166 11.74 7.77 5.46
CA LEU A 166 12.47 9.02 5.26
C LEU A 166 12.32 9.49 3.81
N PHE A 167 12.14 10.78 3.64
CA PHE A 167 12.29 11.48 2.37
C PHE A 167 13.48 12.44 2.47
N ASP A 168 14.43 12.29 1.57
CA ASP A 168 15.54 13.20 1.35
C ASP A 168 15.23 14.07 0.12
N VAL A 169 15.48 15.36 0.21
CA VAL A 169 15.13 16.35 -0.83
C VAL A 169 16.40 16.83 -1.50
N ASP A 170 16.56 16.47 -2.76
CA ASP A 170 17.66 16.87 -3.61
C ASP A 170 17.22 17.88 -4.68
N GLY A 171 18.01 18.94 -4.87
CA GLY A 171 17.78 19.91 -5.95
C GLY A 171 18.67 21.14 -5.88
N PRO A 172 18.77 21.90 -6.99
CA PRO A 172 19.57 23.11 -7.04
C PRO A 172 18.88 24.28 -6.31
N PRO A 173 19.65 25.32 -5.90
CA PRO A 173 19.07 26.55 -5.40
C PRO A 173 18.24 27.25 -6.49
N PRO A 174 17.28 28.12 -6.08
CA PRO A 174 17.04 28.65 -4.75
C PRO A 174 16.30 27.67 -3.83
N LEU A 175 16.76 27.56 -2.56
CA LEU A 175 16.33 26.51 -1.63
C LEU A 175 14.89 26.65 -1.10
N GLU A 176 14.38 27.87 -0.96
CA GLU A 176 13.01 28.10 -0.48
C GLU A 176 11.96 27.59 -1.49
N PRO A 177 11.98 27.97 -2.78
CA PRO A 177 11.09 27.37 -3.79
C PRO A 177 11.25 25.86 -3.92
N LEU A 178 12.47 25.34 -3.82
CA LEU A 178 12.74 23.88 -3.81
C LEU A 178 12.01 23.21 -2.64
N GLY A 179 12.16 23.73 -1.42
CA GLY A 179 11.52 23.19 -0.22
C GLY A 179 9.99 23.19 -0.30
N VAL A 180 9.38 24.30 -0.80
CA VAL A 180 7.93 24.41 -0.99
C VAL A 180 7.43 23.40 -2.02
N ALA A 181 8.12 23.26 -3.16
CA ALA A 181 7.75 22.28 -4.17
C ALA A 181 7.95 20.83 -3.68
N ALA A 182 9.03 20.57 -2.94
CA ALA A 182 9.29 19.28 -2.32
C ALA A 182 8.20 18.89 -1.28
N ALA A 183 7.75 19.83 -0.46
CA ALA A 183 6.66 19.58 0.50
C ALA A 183 5.37 19.10 -0.21
N THR A 184 5.03 19.73 -1.32
CA THR A 184 3.89 19.31 -2.17
C THR A 184 4.15 17.93 -2.80
N ALA A 185 5.37 17.67 -3.29
CA ALA A 185 5.74 16.40 -3.89
C ALA A 185 5.69 15.25 -2.86
N VAL A 186 6.21 15.47 -1.64
CA VAL A 186 6.15 14.51 -0.53
C VAL A 186 4.70 14.22 -0.14
N ALA A 187 3.85 15.25 0.00
CA ALA A 187 2.43 15.07 0.32
C ALA A 187 1.72 14.19 -0.72
N ARG A 188 1.99 14.41 -2.01
CA ARG A 188 1.49 13.59 -3.11
C ARG A 188 2.00 12.16 -3.06
N ALA A 189 3.30 11.96 -2.78
CA ALA A 189 3.90 10.63 -2.64
C ALA A 189 3.29 9.87 -1.45
N ILE A 190 3.12 10.51 -0.29
CA ILE A 190 2.46 9.95 0.90
C ILE A 190 1.07 9.44 0.54
N ARG A 191 0.30 10.21 -0.21
CA ARG A 191 -1.04 9.85 -0.63
C ARG A 191 -1.03 8.73 -1.66
N ARG A 192 -0.29 8.88 -2.77
CA ARG A 192 -0.22 7.89 -3.86
C ARG A 192 0.21 6.51 -3.40
N PHE A 193 1.16 6.45 -2.45
CA PHE A 193 1.68 5.17 -1.96
C PHE A 193 0.95 4.64 -0.73
N GLY A 194 -0.01 5.40 -0.18
CA GLY A 194 -0.72 5.01 1.04
C GLY A 194 0.21 4.95 2.26
N LEU A 195 1.21 5.84 2.36
CA LEU A 195 2.17 5.83 3.46
C LEU A 195 1.51 6.24 4.78
N GLY A 196 1.82 5.51 5.85
CA GLY A 196 1.38 5.80 7.21
C GLY A 196 2.46 5.49 8.24
N GLY A 197 2.18 5.73 9.51
CA GLY A 197 3.15 5.64 10.60
C GLY A 197 3.97 6.91 10.72
N SER A 198 5.23 6.77 11.16
CA SER A 198 6.18 7.87 11.24
C SER A 198 6.84 8.13 9.89
N ILE A 199 6.86 9.38 9.46
CA ILE A 199 7.47 9.83 8.20
C ILE A 199 8.37 11.02 8.54
N GLY A 200 9.63 10.96 8.17
CA GLY A 200 10.59 12.05 8.28
C GLY A 200 10.86 12.67 6.92
N ILE A 201 11.01 13.98 6.88
CA ILE A 201 11.37 14.71 5.68
C ILE A 201 12.59 15.57 5.99
N ASP A 202 13.64 15.37 5.22
CA ASP A 202 14.88 16.13 5.29
C ASP A 202 14.90 17.14 4.14
N PHE A 203 14.41 18.35 4.45
CA PHE A 203 14.45 19.48 3.53
C PHE A 203 15.83 20.14 3.54
N PRO A 204 16.21 20.86 2.50
CA PRO A 204 17.40 21.69 2.56
C PRO A 204 17.32 22.67 3.72
N THR A 205 18.48 22.99 4.31
CA THR A 205 18.55 23.97 5.41
C THR A 205 18.08 25.34 4.95
N LEU A 206 17.00 25.81 5.55
CA LEU A 206 16.36 27.10 5.22
C LEU A 206 16.66 28.13 6.31
N GLU A 207 17.18 29.29 5.91
CA GLU A 207 17.48 30.38 6.81
C GLU A 207 16.21 31.14 7.21
N GLY A 208 16.05 31.33 8.54
CA GLY A 208 14.91 32.08 9.08
C GLY A 208 13.64 31.27 9.29
N LYS A 209 12.67 31.87 9.98
CA LYS A 209 11.38 31.23 10.29
C LYS A 209 10.40 31.26 9.10
N GLY A 210 10.43 32.31 8.29
CA GLY A 210 9.49 32.51 7.17
C GLY A 210 9.56 31.37 6.15
N PRO A 211 10.72 31.10 5.54
CA PRO A 211 10.88 30.00 4.59
C PRO A 211 10.49 28.62 5.16
N ARG A 212 10.87 28.34 6.41
CA ARG A 212 10.48 27.08 7.09
C ARG A 212 8.96 26.98 7.30
N GLN A 213 8.31 28.08 7.61
CA GLN A 213 6.85 28.10 7.74
C GLN A 213 6.17 27.89 6.38
N ALA A 214 6.67 28.54 5.31
CA ALA A 214 6.13 28.37 3.96
C ALA A 214 6.17 26.92 3.48
N VAL A 215 7.27 26.19 3.78
CA VAL A 215 7.39 24.74 3.50
C VAL A 215 6.36 23.93 4.29
N ALA A 216 6.19 24.25 5.58
CA ALA A 216 5.20 23.57 6.43
C ALA A 216 3.76 23.82 5.97
N ASP A 217 3.44 25.04 5.58
CA ASP A 217 2.11 25.42 5.06
C ASP A 217 1.81 24.74 3.71
N ALA A 218 2.81 24.61 2.83
CA ALA A 218 2.67 23.91 1.57
C ALA A 218 2.38 22.41 1.79
N LEU A 219 3.02 21.79 2.80
CA LEU A 219 2.72 20.40 3.18
C LEU A 219 1.27 20.28 3.69
N ASP A 220 0.85 21.16 4.60
CA ASP A 220 -0.51 21.14 5.18
C ASP A 220 -1.59 21.33 4.12
N ALA A 221 -1.34 22.21 3.15
CA ALA A 221 -2.27 22.43 2.04
C ALA A 221 -2.39 21.24 1.08
N ALA A 222 -1.31 20.46 0.93
CA ALA A 222 -1.26 19.35 -0.03
C ALA A 222 -1.58 17.99 0.57
N LEU A 223 -1.41 17.78 1.88
CA LEU A 223 -1.62 16.49 2.55
C LEU A 223 -2.97 16.45 3.26
N PRO A 224 -3.92 15.62 2.80
CA PRO A 224 -5.20 15.46 3.49
C PRO A 224 -5.05 14.86 4.90
N PRO A 225 -5.81 15.36 5.90
CA PRO A 225 -5.85 14.74 7.22
C PRO A 225 -6.42 13.31 7.16
N PRO A 226 -6.23 12.47 8.22
CA PRO A 226 -5.62 12.82 9.51
C PRO A 226 -4.10 12.66 9.51
N PHE A 227 -3.39 13.64 10.03
CA PHE A 227 -1.97 13.55 10.38
C PHE A 227 -1.62 14.60 11.44
N GLU A 228 -0.52 14.37 12.15
CA GLU A 228 0.13 15.33 13.03
C GLU A 228 1.56 15.55 12.54
N ARG A 229 2.10 16.74 12.71
CA ARG A 229 3.49 17.06 12.34
C ARG A 229 4.18 17.99 13.31
N THR A 230 5.51 17.95 13.29
CA THR A 230 6.35 18.98 13.93
C THR A 230 6.45 20.23 13.05
N ALA A 231 6.98 21.32 13.60
CA ALA A 231 7.53 22.39 12.77
C ALA A 231 8.78 21.91 12.01
N VAL A 232 9.13 22.57 10.91
CA VAL A 232 10.46 22.40 10.28
C VAL A 232 11.49 22.98 11.22
N ASN A 233 12.44 22.16 11.69
CA ASN A 233 13.48 22.58 12.63
C ASN A 233 14.60 23.38 11.94
N GLY A 234 15.62 23.81 12.72
CA GLY A 234 16.74 24.59 12.21
C GLY A 234 17.63 23.86 11.19
N PHE A 235 17.57 22.53 11.16
CA PHE A 235 18.34 21.70 10.25
C PHE A 235 17.57 21.26 8.98
N GLY A 236 16.30 21.72 8.83
CA GLY A 236 15.45 21.34 7.71
C GLY A 236 14.54 20.14 7.98
N PHE A 237 14.66 19.47 9.12
CA PHE A 237 13.89 18.25 9.37
C PHE A 237 12.47 18.52 9.87
N LEU A 238 11.51 17.77 9.30
CA LEU A 238 10.10 17.72 9.71
C LEU A 238 9.67 16.27 9.87
N GLN A 239 8.91 15.98 10.93
CA GLN A 239 8.33 14.67 11.17
C GLN A 239 6.81 14.72 11.09
N ILE A 240 6.22 13.70 10.45
CA ILE A 240 4.78 13.46 10.36
C ILE A 240 4.45 12.15 11.07
N VAL A 241 3.29 12.08 11.72
CA VAL A 241 2.67 10.85 12.20
C VAL A 241 1.28 10.72 11.60
N ARG A 242 1.00 9.59 10.94
CA ARG A 242 -0.29 9.27 10.33
C ARG A 242 -0.81 7.91 10.78
N PRO A 243 -2.13 7.68 10.82
CA PRO A 243 -2.68 6.34 10.95
C PRO A 243 -2.10 5.39 9.88
N ARG A 244 -1.80 4.15 10.30
CA ARG A 244 -1.28 3.09 9.40
C ARG A 244 -2.14 1.84 9.56
N PRO A 245 -3.37 1.86 9.07
CA PRO A 245 -4.31 0.74 9.20
C PRO A 245 -4.00 -0.42 8.25
N ARG A 246 -3.23 -0.18 7.17
CA ARG A 246 -2.86 -1.13 6.12
C ARG A 246 -1.41 -0.93 5.70
N ALA A 247 -0.89 -1.92 4.98
CA ALA A 247 0.41 -1.79 4.31
C ALA A 247 0.31 -0.77 3.17
N SER A 248 1.38 -0.02 2.97
CA SER A 248 1.59 0.88 1.84
C SER A 248 2.02 0.10 0.59
N LEU A 249 1.93 0.73 -0.60
CA LEU A 249 2.41 0.11 -1.84
C LEU A 249 3.89 -0.31 -1.76
N PRO A 250 4.84 0.52 -1.29
CA PRO A 250 6.24 0.10 -1.13
C PRO A 250 6.42 -1.13 -0.25
N GLU A 251 5.63 -1.26 0.81
CA GLU A 251 5.70 -2.41 1.71
C GLU A 251 5.19 -3.69 1.06
N LEU A 252 4.06 -3.62 0.35
CA LEU A 252 3.50 -4.77 -0.38
C LEU A 252 4.44 -5.25 -1.49
N LEU A 253 4.99 -4.34 -2.28
CA LEU A 253 5.84 -4.65 -3.42
C LEU A 253 7.20 -5.21 -3.00
N ARG A 254 7.82 -4.62 -1.97
CA ARG A 254 9.12 -5.07 -1.45
C ARG A 254 9.06 -6.36 -0.64
N ALA A 255 7.91 -6.68 -0.05
CA ALA A 255 7.72 -7.92 0.69
C ALA A 255 7.66 -9.16 -0.23
N ASP A 256 7.12 -9.01 -1.43
CA ASP A 256 6.98 -10.09 -2.43
C ASP A 256 7.23 -9.57 -3.86
N PRO A 257 8.48 -9.22 -4.19
CA PRO A 257 8.81 -8.69 -5.53
C PRO A 257 8.47 -9.67 -6.66
N ALA A 258 8.71 -10.96 -6.44
CA ALA A 258 8.38 -12.00 -7.41
C ALA A 258 6.87 -12.13 -7.64
N GLY A 259 6.08 -12.04 -6.57
CA GLY A 259 4.62 -12.03 -6.69
C GLY A 259 4.09 -10.77 -7.36
N ALA A 260 4.65 -9.60 -7.06
CA ALA A 260 4.31 -8.35 -7.74
C ALA A 260 4.58 -8.44 -9.24
N ALA A 261 5.78 -8.92 -9.64
CA ALA A 261 6.14 -9.13 -11.04
C ALA A 261 5.25 -10.18 -11.73
N ALA A 262 4.90 -11.28 -11.04
CA ALA A 262 4.00 -12.30 -11.56
C ALA A 262 2.60 -11.73 -11.82
N ARG A 263 2.04 -10.95 -10.89
CA ARG A 263 0.73 -10.30 -11.07
C ARG A 263 0.75 -9.27 -12.22
N ALA A 264 1.82 -8.50 -12.34
CA ALA A 264 2.02 -7.58 -13.46
C ALA A 264 2.07 -8.31 -14.81
N LEU A 265 2.76 -9.45 -14.87
CA LEU A 265 2.79 -10.31 -16.06
C LEU A 265 1.38 -10.81 -16.40
N LEU A 266 0.64 -11.35 -15.43
CA LEU A 266 -0.71 -11.88 -15.65
C LEU A 266 -1.65 -10.81 -16.20
N ARG A 267 -1.62 -9.58 -15.67
CA ARG A 267 -2.41 -8.44 -16.19
C ARG A 267 -2.09 -8.13 -17.65
N ARG A 268 -0.82 -8.20 -18.03
CA ARG A 268 -0.40 -7.99 -19.43
C ARG A 268 -0.92 -9.10 -20.32
N LEU A 269 -0.75 -10.37 -19.90
CA LEU A 269 -1.21 -11.53 -20.69
C LEU A 269 -2.72 -11.57 -20.87
N GLU A 270 -3.51 -11.13 -19.88
CA GLU A 270 -4.98 -10.99 -20.03
C GLU A 270 -5.40 -10.03 -21.15
N ARG A 271 -4.51 -9.10 -21.54
CA ARG A 271 -4.78 -8.04 -22.53
C ARG A 271 -4.08 -8.26 -23.87
N GLU A 272 -3.29 -9.33 -23.98
CA GLU A 272 -2.63 -9.64 -25.23
C GLU A 272 -3.64 -9.98 -26.33
N PRO A 273 -3.44 -9.48 -27.56
CA PRO A 273 -4.34 -9.78 -28.67
C PRO A 273 -4.27 -11.27 -29.03
N PRO A 274 -5.35 -11.82 -29.63
CA PRO A 274 -5.36 -13.19 -30.12
C PRO A 274 -4.18 -13.45 -31.08
N GLY A 275 -3.53 -14.60 -30.90
CA GLY A 275 -2.35 -14.98 -31.71
C GLY A 275 -1.00 -14.53 -31.12
N SER A 276 -0.98 -13.87 -29.97
CA SER A 276 0.26 -13.60 -29.25
C SER A 276 1.00 -14.89 -28.82
N PRO A 277 2.33 -14.82 -28.63
CA PRO A 277 3.11 -15.96 -28.18
C PRO A 277 2.58 -16.54 -26.87
N LEU A 278 2.47 -17.88 -26.79
CA LEU A 278 2.01 -18.57 -25.59
C LEU A 278 3.16 -19.10 -24.71
N HIS A 279 4.40 -19.03 -25.20
CA HIS A 279 5.60 -19.45 -24.49
C HIS A 279 6.36 -18.25 -23.97
N HIS A 280 6.64 -18.25 -22.68
CA HIS A 280 7.29 -17.13 -22.00
C HIS A 280 8.46 -17.62 -21.17
N ARG A 281 9.63 -16.97 -21.34
CA ARG A 281 10.81 -17.20 -20.49
C ARG A 281 10.86 -16.15 -19.40
N LEU A 282 10.99 -16.59 -18.15
CA LEU A 282 10.85 -15.73 -16.97
C LEU A 282 12.05 -15.85 -16.03
N PRO A 283 12.39 -14.75 -15.32
CA PRO A 283 13.33 -14.84 -14.20
C PRO A 283 12.91 -15.93 -13.21
N GLY A 284 13.87 -16.73 -12.74
CA GLY A 284 13.62 -17.89 -11.87
C GLY A 284 12.65 -17.62 -10.71
N PRO A 285 12.78 -16.52 -9.94
CA PRO A 285 11.84 -16.20 -8.86
C PRO A 285 10.39 -16.00 -9.32
N VAL A 286 10.17 -15.35 -10.48
CA VAL A 286 8.84 -15.11 -11.05
C VAL A 286 8.23 -16.43 -11.52
N HIS A 287 9.03 -17.26 -12.22
CA HIS A 287 8.63 -18.59 -12.63
C HIS A 287 8.21 -19.45 -11.42
N ALA A 288 9.05 -19.51 -10.38
CA ALA A 288 8.75 -20.25 -9.16
C ALA A 288 7.46 -19.75 -8.47
N ARG A 289 7.23 -18.44 -8.47
CA ARG A 289 5.99 -17.84 -7.93
C ARG A 289 4.77 -18.31 -8.71
N LEU A 290 4.79 -18.28 -10.04
CA LEU A 290 3.68 -18.76 -10.88
C LEU A 290 3.46 -20.27 -10.70
N ALA A 291 4.52 -21.07 -10.68
CA ALA A 291 4.44 -22.50 -10.45
C ALA A 291 3.80 -22.86 -9.09
N SER A 292 4.00 -22.03 -8.07
CA SER A 292 3.36 -22.17 -6.75
C SER A 292 1.88 -21.77 -6.70
N ARG A 293 1.35 -21.19 -7.79
CA ARG A 293 -0.01 -20.65 -7.88
C ARG A 293 -0.76 -21.19 -9.10
N PRO A 294 -1.05 -22.51 -9.14
CA PRO A 294 -1.82 -23.11 -10.24
C PRO A 294 -3.22 -22.51 -10.40
N ASP A 295 -3.80 -21.99 -9.32
CA ASP A 295 -5.04 -21.24 -9.32
C ASP A 295 -4.98 -19.98 -10.21
N TRP A 296 -3.87 -19.25 -10.19
CA TRP A 296 -3.67 -18.08 -11.05
C TRP A 296 -3.58 -18.44 -12.53
N LEU A 297 -2.89 -19.54 -12.83
CA LEU A 297 -2.75 -20.04 -14.21
C LEU A 297 -4.08 -20.56 -14.76
N ALA A 298 -4.85 -21.27 -13.95
CA ALA A 298 -6.19 -21.71 -14.29
C ALA A 298 -7.12 -20.53 -14.56
N GLU A 299 -7.05 -19.49 -13.73
CA GLU A 299 -7.85 -18.28 -13.92
C GLU A 299 -7.42 -17.51 -15.18
N LEU A 300 -6.12 -17.41 -15.48
CA LEU A 300 -5.64 -16.83 -16.73
C LEU A 300 -6.21 -17.57 -17.94
N ALA A 301 -6.08 -18.90 -17.96
CA ALA A 301 -6.61 -19.73 -19.04
C ALA A 301 -8.14 -19.60 -19.20
N ARG A 302 -8.86 -19.52 -18.07
CA ARG A 302 -10.32 -19.30 -18.07
C ARG A 302 -10.70 -17.95 -18.68
N ARG A 303 -9.94 -16.87 -18.38
CA ARG A 303 -10.24 -15.50 -18.86
C ARG A 303 -9.82 -15.29 -20.31
N THR A 304 -8.70 -15.86 -20.74
CA THR A 304 -8.13 -15.66 -22.08
C THR A 304 -8.57 -16.72 -23.09
N GLY A 305 -9.04 -17.88 -22.63
CA GLY A 305 -9.36 -19.03 -23.46
C GLY A 305 -8.13 -19.81 -23.96
N VAL A 306 -6.92 -19.44 -23.54
CA VAL A 306 -5.66 -20.10 -23.97
C VAL A 306 -4.79 -20.46 -22.77
N THR A 307 -3.95 -21.49 -22.95
CA THR A 307 -3.01 -21.92 -21.92
C THR A 307 -1.62 -21.41 -22.27
N HIS A 308 -1.04 -20.62 -21.38
CA HIS A 308 0.33 -20.13 -21.49
C HIS A 308 1.31 -21.13 -20.86
N VAL A 309 2.51 -21.24 -21.45
CA VAL A 309 3.62 -22.06 -20.97
C VAL A 309 4.72 -21.12 -20.47
N PHE A 310 5.24 -21.43 -19.30
CA PHE A 310 6.27 -20.60 -18.63
C PHE A 310 7.50 -21.45 -18.36
N ASP A 311 8.65 -21.01 -18.83
CA ASP A 311 9.96 -21.63 -18.63
C ASP A 311 10.89 -20.66 -17.88
N PRO A 312 11.80 -21.17 -17.03
CA PRO A 312 12.83 -20.31 -16.43
C PRO A 312 13.84 -19.84 -17.47
N LEU A 313 14.40 -18.63 -17.25
CA LEU A 313 15.52 -18.08 -18.01
C LEU A 313 16.80 -18.86 -17.73
#